data_b95394f5d17e366de5f36da1ad031a86
#
_entry.id   b95394f5d17e366de5f36da1ad031a86
#
_cell.length_a   1.000
_cell.length_b   1.000
_cell.length_c   1.000
_cell.angle_alpha   90.00
_cell.angle_beta   90.00
_cell.angle_gamma   90.00
#
_symmetry.space_group_name_H-M   'P 1'
#
loop_
_entity.id
_entity.type
_entity.pdbx_description
1 polymer ?
#
loop_
_entity_poly.entity_id
_entity_poly.type
_entity_poly.pdbx_seq_one_letter_code
_entity_poly.pdbx_strand_id
1 'polypeptide(L)'
;PFYVRSQEPRRKNDYEYDETAVITAGDGVGVGKVFHYVEGKYALHQRAYRIHITSPDVLPKYYFHYMRATFFSYIEKTMYQGSVASIRRPMLNAFPVPVPAMEDQLKIVDVLDNFEAICTDLTIGLPAEIEARRQQYEYYRDKLLTFRRK
;
A
#
# COMPACT_ATOMS: atom_id res chain seq x y z
N PRO A 1 -8.03 7.73 -13.82
CA PRO A 1 -7.74 6.29 -13.70
C PRO A 1 -8.93 5.51 -13.16
N PHE A 2 -8.99 4.22 -13.50
CA PHE A 2 -9.97 3.26 -13.00
C PHE A 2 -9.23 2.12 -12.33
N TYR A 3 -9.27 2.06 -11.02
CA TYR A 3 -8.57 1.07 -10.22
C TYR A 3 -9.37 -0.23 -10.12
N VAL A 4 -8.72 -1.30 -10.51
CA VAL A 4 -9.24 -2.68 -10.49
C VAL A 4 -8.41 -3.53 -9.51
N ARG A 5 -8.34 -4.83 -9.71
CA ARG A 5 -7.57 -5.77 -8.86
C ARG A 5 -6.12 -5.97 -9.30
N SER A 6 -5.69 -5.28 -10.37
CA SER A 6 -4.35 -5.39 -10.95
C SER A 6 -3.46 -4.24 -10.53
N GLN A 7 -2.15 -4.42 -10.66
CA GLN A 7 -1.16 -3.39 -10.38
C GLN A 7 -1.27 -2.20 -11.32
N GLU A 8 -1.73 -2.41 -12.56
CA GLU A 8 -1.92 -1.34 -13.51
C GLU A 8 -3.39 -0.89 -13.53
N PRO A 9 -3.67 0.40 -13.29
CA PRO A 9 -5.01 0.95 -13.41
C PRO A 9 -5.42 1.03 -14.88
N ARG A 10 -6.73 0.88 -15.12
CA ARG A 10 -7.34 1.08 -16.44
C ARG A 10 -7.76 2.54 -16.63
N ARG A 11 -8.28 2.85 -17.81
CA ARG A 11 -8.88 4.16 -18.12
C ARG A 11 -10.40 4.08 -18.08
N LYS A 12 -11.03 5.12 -17.52
CA LYS A 12 -12.48 5.37 -17.55
C LYS A 12 -12.67 6.88 -17.74
N ASN A 13 -13.70 7.26 -18.47
CA ASN A 13 -13.95 8.69 -18.76
C ASN A 13 -14.57 9.42 -17.56
N ASP A 14 -15.27 8.69 -16.68
CA ASP A 14 -15.90 9.23 -15.48
C ASP A 14 -15.06 8.91 -14.24
N TYR A 15 -15.27 9.70 -13.19
CA TYR A 15 -14.71 9.44 -11.86
C TYR A 15 -15.85 9.33 -10.83
N GLU A 16 -15.57 8.61 -9.76
CA GLU A 16 -16.52 8.38 -8.65
C GLU A 16 -16.07 9.05 -7.37
N TYR A 17 -14.75 9.31 -7.26
CA TYR A 17 -14.09 9.88 -6.07
C TYR A 17 -13.13 10.99 -6.50
N ASP A 18 -12.95 11.98 -5.60
CA ASP A 18 -11.97 13.06 -5.73
C ASP A 18 -11.37 13.31 -4.33
N GLU A 19 -10.34 12.55 -3.99
CA GLU A 19 -9.77 12.53 -2.65
C GLU A 19 -8.41 11.82 -2.62
N THR A 20 -7.75 11.82 -1.45
CA THR A 20 -6.60 10.96 -1.18
C THR A 20 -7.06 9.64 -0.57
N ALA A 21 -6.65 8.51 -1.14
CA ALA A 21 -7.00 7.19 -0.64
C ALA A 21 -5.92 6.14 -0.94
N VAL A 22 -5.97 5.05 -0.16
CA VAL A 22 -5.25 3.81 -0.46
C VAL A 22 -6.23 2.80 -1.05
N ILE A 23 -5.89 2.23 -2.19
CA ILE A 23 -6.70 1.23 -2.87
C ILE A 23 -6.01 -0.12 -2.83
N THR A 24 -6.76 -1.19 -2.53
CA THR A 24 -6.26 -2.55 -2.54
C THR A 24 -7.25 -3.52 -3.16
N ALA A 25 -6.74 -4.62 -3.71
CA ALA A 25 -7.59 -5.68 -4.27
C ALA A 25 -8.37 -6.40 -3.18
N GLY A 26 -9.67 -6.58 -3.39
CA GLY A 26 -10.56 -7.28 -2.45
C GLY A 26 -10.59 -8.80 -2.66
N ASP A 27 -10.30 -9.27 -3.87
CA ASP A 27 -10.26 -10.70 -4.22
C ASP A 27 -9.21 -11.00 -5.30
N GLY A 28 -8.91 -12.28 -5.47
CA GLY A 28 -8.00 -12.80 -6.50
C GLY A 28 -6.53 -12.71 -6.13
N VAL A 29 -5.68 -12.86 -7.13
CA VAL A 29 -4.22 -12.94 -6.97
C VAL A 29 -3.57 -11.66 -6.45
N GLY A 30 -4.27 -10.54 -6.55
CA GLY A 30 -3.82 -9.22 -6.07
C GLY A 30 -4.04 -8.97 -4.57
N VAL A 31 -4.76 -9.86 -3.89
CA VAL A 31 -5.05 -9.72 -2.45
C VAL A 31 -3.76 -9.66 -1.63
N GLY A 32 -3.61 -8.59 -0.85
CA GLY A 32 -2.44 -8.33 -0.02
C GLY A 32 -1.16 -7.99 -0.78
N LYS A 33 -1.23 -7.84 -2.12
CA LYS A 33 -0.07 -7.56 -2.99
C LYS A 33 -0.25 -6.31 -3.84
N VAL A 34 -1.50 -5.98 -4.20
CA VAL A 34 -1.83 -4.80 -5.01
C VAL A 34 -2.28 -3.68 -4.11
N PHE A 35 -1.52 -2.59 -4.13
CA PHE A 35 -1.82 -1.35 -3.41
C PHE A 35 -1.53 -0.16 -4.31
N HIS A 36 -2.44 0.83 -4.30
CA HIS A 36 -2.25 2.11 -4.96
C HIS A 36 -2.44 3.24 -3.95
N TYR A 37 -1.56 4.20 -3.99
CA TYR A 37 -1.76 5.50 -3.37
C TYR A 37 -2.30 6.45 -4.43
N VAL A 38 -3.44 7.05 -4.17
CA VAL A 38 -4.13 7.90 -5.15
C VAL A 38 -4.46 9.25 -4.56
N GLU A 39 -4.33 10.29 -5.38
CA GLU A 39 -4.72 11.66 -5.09
C GLU A 39 -5.57 12.20 -6.24
N GLY A 40 -6.67 12.85 -5.90
CA GLY A 40 -7.59 13.46 -6.86
C GLY A 40 -8.60 12.47 -7.46
N LYS A 41 -8.94 12.65 -8.72
CA LYS A 41 -10.09 12.01 -9.39
C LYS A 41 -9.79 10.59 -9.84
N TYR A 42 -10.62 9.65 -9.41
CA TYR A 42 -10.52 8.24 -9.83
C TYR A 42 -11.88 7.53 -9.78
N ALA A 43 -11.95 6.38 -10.47
CA ALA A 43 -13.04 5.44 -10.37
C ALA A 43 -12.56 4.11 -9.78
N LEU A 44 -13.47 3.36 -9.16
CA LEU A 44 -13.15 2.13 -8.43
C LEU A 44 -13.99 0.96 -8.91
N HIS A 45 -13.34 -0.19 -9.09
CA HIS A 45 -14.05 -1.44 -9.35
C HIS A 45 -14.69 -2.01 -8.07
N GLN A 46 -15.89 -2.57 -8.18
CA GLN A 46 -16.66 -3.12 -7.05
C GLN A 46 -15.92 -4.16 -6.19
N ARG A 47 -14.85 -4.78 -6.71
CA ARG A 47 -14.03 -5.78 -6.01
C ARG A 47 -12.68 -5.23 -5.53
N ALA A 48 -12.54 -3.92 -5.48
CA ALA A 48 -11.42 -3.25 -4.85
C ALA A 48 -11.91 -2.48 -3.62
N TYR A 49 -11.08 -2.38 -2.62
CA TYR A 49 -11.37 -1.59 -1.42
C TYR A 49 -10.69 -0.23 -1.52
N ARG A 50 -11.42 0.77 -1.10
CA ARG A 50 -10.97 2.14 -0.90
C ARG A 50 -10.82 2.40 0.61
N ILE A 51 -9.68 2.89 1.00
CA ILE A 51 -9.37 3.27 2.37
C ILE A 51 -9.03 4.76 2.35
N HIS A 52 -9.96 5.56 2.82
CA HIS A 52 -9.79 7.00 2.98
C HIS A 52 -9.48 7.30 4.45
N ILE A 53 -8.32 7.89 4.72
CA ILE A 53 -7.86 8.21 6.06
C ILE A 53 -8.48 9.55 6.47
N THR A 54 -9.30 9.52 7.52
CA THR A 54 -9.98 10.70 8.06
C THR A 54 -9.36 11.22 9.36
N SER A 55 -8.49 10.42 10.00
CA SER A 55 -7.80 10.84 11.22
C SER A 55 -6.71 11.87 10.89
N PRO A 56 -6.67 13.01 11.57
CA PRO A 56 -5.60 13.99 11.40
C PRO A 56 -4.24 13.51 11.93
N ASP A 57 -4.23 12.46 12.74
CA ASP A 57 -3.01 11.91 13.35
C ASP A 57 -2.29 10.91 12.46
N VAL A 58 -2.88 10.55 11.30
CA VAL A 58 -2.34 9.53 10.41
C VAL A 58 -2.13 10.10 9.01
N LEU A 59 -0.90 10.15 8.57
CA LEU A 59 -0.59 10.50 7.18
C LEU A 59 -1.04 9.38 6.23
N PRO A 60 -1.85 9.67 5.20
CA PRO A 60 -2.30 8.66 4.23
C PRO A 60 -1.14 7.94 3.55
N LYS A 61 -0.05 8.63 3.26
CA LYS A 61 1.15 8.05 2.63
C LYS A 61 1.91 7.12 3.57
N TYR A 62 1.99 7.46 4.87
CA TYR A 62 2.53 6.58 5.91
C TYR A 62 1.72 5.28 6.00
N TYR A 63 0.37 5.41 6.07
CA TYR A 63 -0.52 4.27 6.08
C TYR A 63 -0.33 3.37 4.86
N PHE A 64 -0.18 3.96 3.67
CA PHE A 64 0.08 3.24 2.43
C PHE A 64 1.37 2.40 2.51
N HIS A 65 2.48 2.99 2.94
CA HIS A 65 3.75 2.27 3.09
C HIS A 65 3.65 1.15 4.14
N TYR A 66 3.03 1.46 5.29
CA TYR A 66 2.83 0.47 6.34
C TYR A 66 1.98 -0.72 5.86
N MET A 67 0.88 -0.43 5.19
CA MET A 67 0.00 -1.46 4.65
C MET A 67 0.70 -2.32 3.60
N ARG A 68 1.44 -1.74 2.68
CA ARG A 68 2.24 -2.49 1.69
C ARG A 68 3.23 -3.45 2.34
N ALA A 69 3.84 -3.05 3.45
CA ALA A 69 4.84 -3.85 4.12
C ALA A 69 4.26 -4.99 4.97
N THR A 70 3.10 -4.80 5.58
CA THR A 70 2.66 -5.67 6.69
C THR A 70 1.32 -6.35 6.46
N PHE A 71 0.48 -5.83 5.57
CA PHE A 71 -0.89 -6.32 5.40
C PHE A 71 -0.96 -7.76 4.90
N PHE A 72 -0.07 -8.17 3.99
CA PHE A 72 -0.05 -9.54 3.50
C PHE A 72 0.17 -10.54 4.64
N SER A 73 1.20 -10.33 5.47
CA SER A 73 1.49 -11.20 6.61
C SER A 73 0.40 -11.21 7.68
N TYR A 74 -0.34 -10.11 7.80
CA TYR A 74 -1.51 -10.03 8.68
C TYR A 74 -2.67 -10.89 8.17
N ILE A 75 -3.04 -10.76 6.89
CA ILE A 75 -4.17 -11.48 6.32
C ILE A 75 -3.87 -12.96 6.08
N GLU A 76 -2.61 -13.33 5.84
CA GLU A 76 -2.20 -14.72 5.62
C GLU A 76 -2.59 -15.62 6.80
N LYS A 77 -2.62 -15.07 8.01
CA LYS A 77 -3.04 -15.77 9.24
C LYS A 77 -4.56 -15.89 9.40
N THR A 78 -5.33 -15.04 8.73
CA THR A 78 -6.77 -14.90 8.92
C THR A 78 -7.58 -15.16 7.64
N MET A 79 -6.88 -15.29 6.51
CA MET A 79 -7.50 -15.45 5.21
C MET A 79 -8.13 -16.83 5.04
N TYR A 80 -9.37 -16.86 4.59
CA TYR A 80 -10.05 -18.09 4.23
C TYR A 80 -9.33 -18.71 3.02
N GLN A 81 -8.75 -19.87 3.19
CA GLN A 81 -8.15 -20.65 2.11
C GLN A 81 -9.26 -21.36 1.30
N GLY A 82 -9.99 -20.57 0.54
CA GLY A 82 -10.87 -21.06 -0.51
C GLY A 82 -10.15 -21.10 -1.86
N SER A 83 -10.83 -21.51 -2.91
CA SER A 83 -10.30 -21.54 -4.28
C SER A 83 -9.83 -20.16 -4.80
N VAL A 84 -10.28 -19.07 -4.19
CA VAL A 84 -9.87 -17.69 -4.50
C VAL A 84 -9.60 -16.94 -3.20
N ALA A 85 -8.41 -16.36 -3.06
CA ALA A 85 -8.08 -15.49 -1.94
C ALA A 85 -9.02 -14.27 -1.93
N SER A 86 -9.61 -13.96 -0.77
CA SER A 86 -10.47 -12.80 -0.60
C SER A 86 -10.32 -12.18 0.79
N ILE A 87 -10.41 -10.88 0.85
CA ILE A 87 -10.48 -10.12 2.10
C ILE A 87 -11.88 -9.53 2.28
N ARG A 88 -12.26 -9.36 3.52
CA ARG A 88 -13.55 -8.77 3.89
C ARG A 88 -13.34 -7.51 4.73
N ARG A 89 -14.32 -6.61 4.69
CA ARG A 89 -14.26 -5.34 5.45
C ARG A 89 -13.88 -5.51 6.93
N PRO A 90 -14.38 -6.50 7.70
CA PRO A 90 -13.94 -6.69 9.08
C PRO A 90 -12.43 -6.94 9.23
N MET A 91 -11.79 -7.60 8.25
CA MET A 91 -10.33 -7.83 8.26
C MET A 91 -9.57 -6.53 8.08
N LEU A 92 -10.03 -5.65 7.17
CA LEU A 92 -9.46 -4.31 6.99
C LEU A 92 -9.65 -3.45 8.24
N ASN A 93 -10.84 -3.47 8.84
CA ASN A 93 -11.15 -2.68 10.04
C ASN A 93 -10.35 -3.13 11.28
N ALA A 94 -9.99 -4.40 11.35
CA ALA A 94 -9.22 -4.97 12.45
C ALA A 94 -7.70 -4.93 12.22
N PHE A 95 -7.25 -4.42 11.06
CA PHE A 95 -5.84 -4.31 10.76
C PHE A 95 -5.15 -3.30 11.69
N PRO A 96 -4.20 -3.73 12.53
CA PRO A 96 -3.54 -2.85 13.49
C PRO A 96 -2.50 -1.99 12.79
N VAL A 97 -2.61 -0.68 12.97
CA VAL A 97 -1.65 0.29 12.44
C VAL A 97 -1.07 1.08 13.61
N PRO A 98 0.24 1.03 13.86
CA PRO A 98 0.87 1.90 14.85
C PRO A 98 0.83 3.35 14.34
N VAL A 99 0.59 4.28 15.24
CA VAL A 99 0.52 5.72 14.94
C VAL A 99 1.61 6.43 15.75
N PRO A 100 2.85 6.53 15.22
CA PRO A 100 3.89 7.33 15.85
C PRO A 100 3.59 8.82 15.70
N ALA A 101 4.40 9.66 16.36
CA ALA A 101 4.28 11.10 16.22
C ALA A 101 4.34 11.53 14.75
N MET A 102 3.64 12.60 14.39
CA MET A 102 3.56 13.10 13.01
C MET A 102 4.94 13.34 12.38
N GLU A 103 5.87 13.84 13.16
CA GLU A 103 7.25 14.07 12.73
C GLU A 103 7.94 12.77 12.30
N ASP A 104 7.72 11.68 13.02
CA ASP A 104 8.29 10.38 12.67
C ASP A 104 7.61 9.77 11.44
N GLN A 105 6.29 9.95 11.30
CA GLN A 105 5.58 9.54 10.08
C GLN A 105 6.13 10.26 8.85
N LEU A 106 6.35 11.57 8.93
CA LEU A 106 6.93 12.36 7.84
C LEU A 106 8.34 11.89 7.47
N LYS A 107 9.21 11.63 8.45
CA LYS A 107 10.56 11.11 8.22
C LYS A 107 10.53 9.73 7.52
N ILE A 108 9.62 8.85 7.97
CA ILE A 108 9.45 7.52 7.37
C ILE A 108 9.01 7.64 5.91
N VAL A 109 8.02 8.49 5.62
CA VAL A 109 7.52 8.72 4.26
C VAL A 109 8.63 9.27 3.36
N ASP A 110 9.36 10.30 3.81
CA ASP A 110 10.45 10.90 3.05
C ASP A 110 11.53 9.86 2.67
N VAL A 111 11.96 9.07 3.62
CA VAL A 111 12.96 8.02 3.38
C VAL A 111 12.44 6.97 2.39
N LEU A 112 11.22 6.49 2.55
CA LEU A 112 10.66 5.44 1.70
C LEU A 112 10.34 5.93 0.29
N ASP A 113 9.83 7.15 0.14
CA ASP A 113 9.57 7.76 -1.17
C ASP A 113 10.88 8.02 -1.93
N ASN A 114 11.92 8.50 -1.25
CA ASN A 114 13.23 8.69 -1.86
C ASN A 114 13.84 7.36 -2.35
N PHE A 115 13.74 6.29 -1.56
CA PHE A 115 14.19 4.97 -2.00
C PHE A 115 13.37 4.45 -3.19
N GLU A 116 12.05 4.63 -3.19
CA GLU A 116 11.18 4.21 -4.29
C GLU A 116 11.51 4.98 -5.58
N ALA A 117 11.77 6.30 -5.49
CA ALA A 117 12.21 7.11 -6.61
C ALA A 117 13.54 6.61 -7.19
N ILE A 118 14.55 6.35 -6.35
CA ILE A 118 15.84 5.82 -6.79
C ILE A 118 15.67 4.45 -7.47
N CYS A 119 14.85 3.55 -6.91
CA CYS A 119 14.59 2.25 -7.52
C CYS A 119 13.88 2.37 -8.88
N THR A 120 13.02 3.37 -9.05
CA THR A 120 12.30 3.60 -10.31
C THR A 120 13.23 4.18 -11.38
N ASP A 121 14.10 5.11 -11.03
CA ASP A 121 15.08 5.70 -11.97
C ASP A 121 16.11 4.66 -12.43
N LEU A 122 16.49 3.72 -11.57
CA LEU A 122 17.44 2.66 -11.91
C LEU A 122 16.88 1.57 -12.84
N THR A 123 15.55 1.51 -13.04
CA THR A 123 14.95 0.57 -14.01
C THR A 123 15.39 0.82 -15.45
N ILE A 124 16.04 1.95 -15.74
CA ILE A 124 16.49 2.33 -17.07
C ILE A 124 17.94 1.86 -17.39
N GLY A 125 18.74 1.47 -16.39
CA GLY A 125 20.19 1.35 -16.61
C GLY A 125 20.88 0.02 -16.32
N LEU A 126 20.66 -0.67 -15.22
CA LEU A 126 21.48 -1.85 -14.80
C LEU A 126 20.71 -2.86 -13.95
N PRO A 127 20.32 -4.02 -14.49
CA PRO A 127 19.48 -5.02 -13.77
C PRO A 127 20.07 -5.49 -12.42
N ALA A 128 21.37 -5.66 -12.31
CA ALA A 128 22.01 -6.12 -11.07
C ALA A 128 21.99 -5.05 -9.96
N GLU A 129 22.12 -3.79 -10.32
CA GLU A 129 22.03 -2.68 -9.38
C GLU A 129 20.60 -2.45 -8.90
N ILE A 130 19.62 -2.66 -9.77
CA ILE A 130 18.19 -2.62 -9.43
C ILE A 130 17.88 -3.64 -8.34
N GLU A 131 18.34 -4.87 -8.50
CA GLU A 131 18.07 -5.92 -7.51
C GLU A 131 18.75 -5.63 -6.17
N ALA A 132 20.00 -5.14 -6.17
CA ALA A 132 20.70 -4.75 -4.96
C ALA A 132 19.99 -3.58 -4.23
N ARG A 133 19.51 -2.57 -4.97
CA ARG A 133 18.76 -1.45 -4.40
C ARG A 133 17.40 -1.87 -3.89
N ARG A 134 16.73 -2.79 -4.56
CA ARG A 134 15.46 -3.36 -4.11
C ARG A 134 15.61 -4.09 -2.77
N GLN A 135 16.64 -4.92 -2.63
CA GLN A 135 16.94 -5.60 -1.37
C GLN A 135 17.25 -4.60 -0.25
N GLN A 136 17.98 -3.54 -0.56
CA GLN A 136 18.27 -2.44 0.38
C GLN A 136 16.99 -1.71 0.79
N TYR A 137 16.11 -1.40 -0.15
CA TYR A 137 14.80 -0.80 0.13
C TYR A 137 13.96 -1.67 1.07
N GLU A 138 13.82 -2.96 0.76
CA GLU A 138 13.04 -3.90 1.58
C GLU A 138 13.60 -3.99 3.01
N TYR A 139 14.91 -4.06 3.16
CA TYR A 139 15.57 -4.06 4.48
C TYR A 139 15.25 -2.80 5.29
N TYR A 140 15.43 -1.61 4.71
CA TYR A 140 15.17 -0.36 5.43
C TYR A 140 13.69 -0.13 5.68
N ARG A 141 12.82 -0.47 4.74
CA ARG A 141 11.37 -0.43 4.92
C ARG A 141 10.96 -1.26 6.14
N ASP A 142 11.39 -2.50 6.20
CA ASP A 142 11.03 -3.41 7.28
C ASP A 142 11.58 -2.91 8.62
N LYS A 143 12.82 -2.41 8.63
CA LYS A 143 13.42 -1.81 9.83
C LYS A 143 12.68 -0.57 10.32
N LEU A 144 12.25 0.32 9.42
CA LEU A 144 11.52 1.54 9.77
C LEU A 144 10.09 1.26 10.21
N LEU A 145 9.46 0.22 9.65
CA LEU A 145 8.07 -0.13 9.94
C LEU A 145 7.91 -1.23 11.01
N THR A 146 9.01 -1.65 11.65
CA THR A 146 8.96 -2.60 12.77
C THR A 146 8.83 -1.85 14.09
N PHE A 147 7.63 -1.88 14.66
CA PHE A 147 7.32 -1.25 15.94
C PHE A 147 7.30 -2.30 17.06
N ARG A 148 8.01 -2.05 18.17
CA ARG A 148 7.87 -2.86 19.38
C ARG A 148 6.59 -2.48 20.10
N ARG A 149 5.76 -3.47 20.42
CA ARG A 149 4.64 -3.25 21.37
C ARG A 149 5.22 -2.83 22.70
N LYS A 150 4.77 -1.68 23.22
CA LYS A 150 5.01 -1.26 24.61
C LYS A 150 4.13 -2.06 25.54
#